data_33d7e28b62b8df599c3ee81b359685dc
#
_entry.id   33d7e28b62b8df599c3ee81b359685dc
#
_cell.length_a   1.000
_cell.length_b   1.000
_cell.length_c   1.000
_cell.angle_alpha   90.00
_cell.angle_beta   90.00
_cell.angle_gamma   90.00
#
_symmetry.space_group_name_H-M   'P 1'
#
loop_
_entity.id
_entity.type
_entity.pdbx_description
1 polymer ?
#
loop_
_entity_poly.entity_id
_entity_poly.type
_entity_poly.pdbx_seq_one_letter_code
_entity_poly.pdbx_strand_id
1 'polypeptide(L)'
;MKLRNLLLPLSVLTFGVTALSAEEKQQKAKNVLFLFADDLGYKDLGCYGSSFYETPHLDALAKDSVRFTNGYAACPVCSPTRSSLLTGQYPARTGNTNFFGAFNSASGKPMPKRRQRPLMPAPYVEHLPQDLITIPEALKAHGYATFFAGKWHLGGKGSLPTDHGFDINKGGWNRGGPYTGKKYFSPYDNPYLENGPDGEHLPDRLASETVKFMKETEKPFFALLSFYSVHTPLIGREDLVKKYEKKAAALNVADDKLFDKDFPRRVRAVQQHAVYGAMVEAMDGAVGKVIQGLKDSGKYEDTVVIFFSDNGGLSTSEGLPTSNYPLRAGKGWMYEGGIREPLILRVPGITTAGTTSDVPVTSTDFYPTILEACGKAPQLKDHVDGVSMLESMSGAEGVTDRVLFWHYPHWGNQGGIPCSAVRHGDWKLIKFYYHKDVELYNLKDDPSEKNNLVEVNKDKAAELLKVLNAKLKETGALFPTKNEGFKGGKNFKW
;
A
#
# COMPACT_ATOMS: atom_id res chain seq x y z
N MET A 1 -24.24 95.50 -4.07
CA MET A 1 -23.04 94.74 -3.73
C MET A 1 -23.34 93.24 -4.06
N LYS A 2 -22.80 92.71 -5.15
CA LYS A 2 -23.02 91.37 -5.62
C LYS A 2 -21.90 90.45 -5.13
N LEU A 3 -22.18 89.43 -4.29
CA LEU A 3 -21.25 88.35 -3.98
C LEU A 3 -21.31 87.33 -5.11
N ARG A 4 -20.16 87.04 -5.69
CA ARG A 4 -19.94 85.96 -6.67
C ARG A 4 -19.55 84.71 -5.91
N ASN A 5 -20.35 83.68 -6.01
CA ASN A 5 -20.00 82.32 -5.56
C ASN A 5 -19.05 81.67 -6.56
N LEU A 6 -17.87 81.26 -6.04
CA LEU A 6 -16.89 80.38 -6.78
C LEU A 6 -17.18 78.97 -6.44
N LEU A 7 -17.67 78.23 -7.42
CA LEU A 7 -17.75 76.76 -7.36
C LEU A 7 -16.48 76.15 -7.94
N LEU A 8 -15.72 75.41 -7.08
CA LEU A 8 -14.63 74.55 -7.49
C LEU A 8 -15.16 73.18 -7.83
N PRO A 9 -14.74 72.53 -8.91
CA PRO A 9 -15.18 71.18 -9.21
C PRO A 9 -14.34 70.16 -8.40
N LEU A 10 -15.00 69.27 -7.66
CA LEU A 10 -14.45 68.12 -6.95
C LEU A 10 -14.23 67.00 -7.96
N SER A 11 -12.98 66.79 -8.36
CA SER A 11 -12.59 65.63 -9.19
C SER A 11 -12.52 64.37 -8.33
N VAL A 12 -13.49 63.48 -8.50
CA VAL A 12 -13.50 62.15 -7.92
C VAL A 12 -12.52 61.26 -8.72
N LEU A 13 -11.35 60.98 -8.16
CA LEU A 13 -10.47 59.94 -8.67
C LEU A 13 -11.06 58.55 -8.27
N THR A 14 -11.71 57.88 -9.20
CA THR A 14 -12.06 56.46 -9.09
C THR A 14 -10.80 55.63 -9.30
N PHE A 15 -10.19 55.14 -8.22
CA PHE A 15 -9.24 54.03 -8.31
C PHE A 15 -10.00 52.76 -8.66
N GLY A 16 -9.91 52.38 -9.93
CA GLY A 16 -10.33 51.08 -10.39
C GLY A 16 -9.41 49.99 -9.83
N VAL A 17 -9.82 49.35 -8.74
CA VAL A 17 -9.18 48.11 -8.30
C VAL A 17 -9.61 47.03 -9.28
N THR A 18 -8.79 46.77 -10.30
CA THR A 18 -8.88 45.53 -11.08
C THR A 18 -8.41 44.42 -10.17
N ALA A 19 -9.37 43.71 -9.57
CA ALA A 19 -9.13 42.42 -8.99
C ALA A 19 -8.79 41.47 -10.14
N LEU A 20 -7.48 41.26 -10.39
CA LEU A 20 -7.02 40.11 -11.15
C LEU A 20 -7.32 38.87 -10.29
N SER A 21 -8.43 38.23 -10.56
CA SER A 21 -8.62 36.84 -10.19
C SER A 21 -7.72 36.00 -11.10
N ALA A 22 -6.46 35.86 -10.74
CA ALA A 22 -5.63 34.81 -11.22
C ALA A 22 -6.15 33.52 -10.59
N GLU A 23 -7.15 32.87 -11.21
CA GLU A 23 -7.25 31.41 -11.12
C GLU A 23 -5.93 30.89 -11.72
N GLU A 24 -4.91 30.66 -10.87
CA GLU A 24 -3.78 29.82 -11.21
C GLU A 24 -4.40 28.49 -11.66
N LYS A 25 -4.43 28.25 -12.97
CA LYS A 25 -4.84 26.95 -13.52
C LYS A 25 -3.85 25.93 -12.94
N GLN A 26 -4.29 25.23 -11.89
CA GLN A 26 -3.54 24.16 -11.26
C GLN A 26 -3.01 23.24 -12.35
N GLN A 27 -1.68 23.14 -12.45
CA GLN A 27 -1.04 22.31 -13.48
C GLN A 27 -1.44 20.86 -13.26
N LYS A 28 -2.21 20.31 -14.18
CA LYS A 28 -2.63 18.90 -14.11
C LYS A 28 -1.48 18.00 -14.53
N ALA A 29 -1.27 16.93 -13.79
CA ALA A 29 -0.28 15.94 -14.13
C ALA A 29 -0.61 15.28 -15.48
N LYS A 30 0.42 15.04 -16.29
CA LYS A 30 0.28 14.34 -17.57
C LYS A 30 0.53 12.84 -17.41
N ASN A 31 1.38 12.44 -16.47
CA ASN A 31 1.83 11.06 -16.33
C ASN A 31 1.69 10.59 -14.90
N VAL A 32 1.70 9.27 -14.72
CA VAL A 32 1.68 8.61 -13.42
C VAL A 32 2.74 7.50 -13.38
N LEU A 33 3.62 7.57 -12.39
CA LEU A 33 4.55 6.50 -12.01
C LEU A 33 4.18 5.98 -10.63
N PHE A 34 3.77 4.72 -10.55
CA PHE A 34 3.49 4.04 -9.30
C PHE A 34 4.58 3.01 -9.00
N LEU A 35 5.30 3.19 -7.91
CA LEU A 35 6.35 2.32 -7.38
C LEU A 35 5.76 1.53 -6.21
N PHE A 36 5.60 0.22 -6.37
CA PHE A 36 4.87 -0.61 -5.44
C PHE A 36 5.77 -1.71 -4.87
N ALA A 37 6.04 -1.67 -3.57
CA ALA A 37 6.82 -2.67 -2.85
C ALA A 37 5.94 -3.84 -2.37
N ASP A 38 6.58 -4.98 -2.08
CA ASP A 38 5.97 -6.20 -1.61
C ASP A 38 6.57 -6.59 -0.25
N ASP A 39 5.74 -6.73 0.78
CA ASP A 39 6.13 -7.06 2.16
C ASP A 39 7.10 -6.08 2.83
N LEU A 40 7.14 -4.83 2.41
CA LEU A 40 8.00 -3.81 3.00
C LEU A 40 7.30 -3.16 4.20
N GLY A 41 7.91 -3.25 5.38
CA GLY A 41 7.31 -2.72 6.60
C GLY A 41 7.40 -1.19 6.71
N TYR A 42 6.49 -0.62 7.52
CA TYR A 42 6.42 0.83 7.77
C TYR A 42 7.76 1.46 8.18
N LYS A 43 8.54 0.75 8.98
CA LYS A 43 9.82 1.22 9.52
C LYS A 43 11.05 0.85 8.66
N ASP A 44 10.86 0.33 7.46
CA ASP A 44 11.96 -0.21 6.67
C ASP A 44 12.68 0.85 5.79
N LEU A 45 12.18 2.09 5.77
CA LEU A 45 12.82 3.22 5.07
C LEU A 45 13.49 4.19 6.04
N GLY A 46 14.58 4.84 5.63
CA GLY A 46 15.26 5.89 6.41
C GLY A 46 14.31 7.02 6.78
N CYS A 47 13.54 7.55 5.82
CA CYS A 47 12.55 8.60 6.05
C CYS A 47 11.36 8.18 6.93
N TYR A 48 11.18 6.89 7.19
CA TYR A 48 10.23 6.33 8.18
C TYR A 48 10.91 5.86 9.47
N GLY A 49 12.23 6.07 9.61
CA GLY A 49 12.97 5.91 10.85
C GLY A 49 13.77 4.61 10.97
N SER A 50 14.06 3.92 9.87
CA SER A 50 15.11 2.89 9.88
C SER A 50 16.47 3.54 10.10
N SER A 51 17.24 3.01 11.04
CA SER A 51 18.66 3.33 11.20
C SER A 51 19.55 2.23 10.64
N PHE A 52 18.96 1.09 10.29
CA PHE A 52 19.69 -0.08 9.80
C PHE A 52 19.65 -0.21 8.28
N TYR A 53 18.46 -0.12 7.67
CA TYR A 53 18.32 -0.17 6.21
C TYR A 53 18.62 1.20 5.60
N GLU A 54 19.31 1.23 4.48
CA GLU A 54 19.72 2.45 3.79
C GLU A 54 18.89 2.61 2.52
N THR A 55 18.12 3.73 2.46
CA THR A 55 17.19 4.00 1.36
C THR A 55 17.35 5.43 0.83
N PRO A 56 18.59 5.82 0.39
CA PRO A 56 18.88 7.21 0.05
C PRO A 56 18.02 7.75 -1.09
N HIS A 57 17.58 6.92 -2.03
CA HIS A 57 16.75 7.36 -3.17
C HIS A 57 15.30 7.61 -2.77
N LEU A 58 14.72 6.73 -1.95
CA LEU A 58 13.39 6.93 -1.38
C LEU A 58 13.37 8.06 -0.35
N ASP A 59 14.44 8.24 0.42
CA ASP A 59 14.59 9.37 1.34
C ASP A 59 14.69 10.70 0.57
N ALA A 60 15.34 10.71 -0.59
CA ALA A 60 15.39 11.87 -1.47
C ALA A 60 14.00 12.15 -2.12
N LEU A 61 13.28 11.11 -2.56
CA LEU A 61 11.92 11.24 -3.08
C LEU A 61 10.99 11.81 -2.00
N ALA A 62 11.11 11.37 -0.74
CA ALA A 62 10.30 11.87 0.37
C ALA A 62 10.53 13.38 0.63
N LYS A 63 11.75 13.89 0.42
CA LYS A 63 12.07 15.32 0.52
C LYS A 63 11.42 16.17 -0.58
N ASP A 64 11.06 15.55 -1.71
CA ASP A 64 10.40 16.20 -2.85
C ASP A 64 8.90 15.88 -2.93
N SER A 65 8.35 15.32 -1.86
CA SER A 65 6.99 14.76 -1.80
C SER A 65 6.29 15.08 -0.49
N VAL A 66 5.02 14.66 -0.37
CA VAL A 66 4.32 14.51 0.91
C VAL A 66 4.52 13.08 1.41
N ARG A 67 4.95 12.94 2.65
CA ARG A 67 5.06 11.67 3.37
C ARG A 67 3.83 11.48 4.27
N PHE A 68 3.05 10.43 4.02
CA PHE A 68 1.90 10.09 4.85
C PHE A 68 2.31 9.21 6.03
N THR A 69 1.95 9.62 7.24
CA THR A 69 2.22 8.81 8.46
C THR A 69 1.12 7.79 8.74
N ASN A 70 -0.05 7.96 8.16
CA ASN A 70 -1.22 7.09 8.31
C ASN A 70 -1.69 6.52 6.94
N GLY A 71 -0.74 6.02 6.12
CA GLY A 71 -1.04 5.26 4.90
C GLY A 71 -1.39 3.81 5.23
N TYR A 72 -2.49 3.29 4.70
CA TYR A 72 -2.97 1.94 5.02
C TYR A 72 -3.15 1.07 3.78
N ALA A 73 -2.67 -0.17 3.86
CA ALA A 73 -3.11 -1.25 2.99
C ALA A 73 -4.55 -1.65 3.37
N ALA A 74 -5.41 -1.93 2.38
CA ALA A 74 -6.78 -2.37 2.66
C ALA A 74 -6.87 -3.82 3.18
N CYS A 75 -5.74 -4.54 3.24
CA CYS A 75 -5.67 -5.90 3.76
C CYS A 75 -4.25 -6.20 4.27
N PRO A 76 -4.08 -7.05 5.30
CA PRO A 76 -2.74 -7.40 5.78
C PRO A 76 -1.98 -8.40 4.88
N VAL A 77 -2.46 -8.67 3.65
CA VAL A 77 -1.83 -9.57 2.67
C VAL A 77 -1.98 -9.03 1.24
N CYS A 78 -1.12 -9.51 0.31
CA CYS A 78 -0.84 -8.92 -1.00
C CYS A 78 -2.05 -8.75 -1.95
N SER A 79 -2.66 -9.85 -2.43
CA SER A 79 -3.67 -9.78 -3.52
C SER A 79 -4.84 -8.85 -3.23
N PRO A 80 -5.44 -8.85 -2.02
CA PRO A 80 -6.54 -7.95 -1.72
C PRO A 80 -6.18 -6.46 -1.79
N THR A 81 -5.00 -6.08 -1.28
CA THR A 81 -4.52 -4.70 -1.37
C THR A 81 -4.24 -4.30 -2.82
N ARG A 82 -3.68 -5.20 -3.63
CA ARG A 82 -3.44 -4.96 -5.07
C ARG A 82 -4.75 -4.78 -5.84
N SER A 83 -5.78 -5.59 -5.52
CA SER A 83 -7.13 -5.44 -6.07
C SER A 83 -7.74 -4.09 -5.67
N SER A 84 -7.71 -3.73 -4.38
CA SER A 84 -8.28 -2.47 -3.89
C SER A 84 -7.61 -1.23 -4.48
N LEU A 85 -6.29 -1.27 -4.68
CA LEU A 85 -5.52 -0.21 -5.32
C LEU A 85 -6.01 0.04 -6.75
N LEU A 86 -6.17 -1.02 -7.54
CA LEU A 86 -6.54 -0.91 -8.94
C LEU A 86 -8.00 -0.55 -9.16
N THR A 87 -8.91 -0.94 -8.26
CA THR A 87 -10.36 -0.80 -8.44
C THR A 87 -10.99 0.32 -7.59
N GLY A 88 -10.29 0.86 -6.59
CA GLY A 88 -10.86 1.82 -5.65
C GLY A 88 -11.92 1.21 -4.72
N GLN A 89 -11.97 -0.13 -4.59
CA GLN A 89 -12.97 -0.85 -3.79
C GLN A 89 -12.36 -1.69 -2.69
N TYR A 90 -13.05 -1.80 -1.55
CA TYR A 90 -12.61 -2.68 -0.47
C TYR A 90 -12.61 -4.15 -0.88
N PRO A 91 -11.63 -4.96 -0.41
CA PRO A 91 -11.55 -6.40 -0.69
C PRO A 91 -12.82 -7.18 -0.36
N ALA A 92 -13.58 -6.76 0.66
CA ALA A 92 -14.86 -7.37 1.00
C ALA A 92 -15.92 -7.19 -0.11
N ARG A 93 -15.90 -6.07 -0.85
CA ARG A 93 -16.82 -5.78 -1.96
C ARG A 93 -16.45 -6.55 -3.21
N THR A 94 -15.16 -6.61 -3.56
CA THR A 94 -14.66 -7.33 -4.74
C THR A 94 -14.64 -8.85 -4.56
N GLY A 95 -14.74 -9.33 -3.32
CA GLY A 95 -14.58 -10.74 -2.98
C GLY A 95 -13.11 -11.20 -2.93
N ASN A 96 -12.15 -10.35 -3.23
CA ASN A 96 -10.71 -10.66 -3.16
C ASN A 96 -10.18 -10.50 -1.73
N THR A 97 -10.60 -11.35 -0.81
CA THR A 97 -10.33 -11.17 0.63
C THR A 97 -9.11 -11.94 1.15
N ASN A 98 -8.43 -12.76 0.32
CA ASN A 98 -7.20 -13.47 0.69
C ASN A 98 -6.14 -13.39 -0.41
N PHE A 99 -4.88 -13.71 -0.08
CA PHE A 99 -3.86 -13.87 -1.11
C PHE A 99 -4.18 -15.07 -2.01
N PHE A 100 -3.99 -14.93 -3.31
CA PHE A 100 -4.36 -15.95 -4.28
C PHE A 100 -3.42 -17.15 -4.17
N GLY A 101 -4.01 -18.36 -4.21
CA GLY A 101 -3.33 -19.61 -3.93
C GLY A 101 -3.40 -20.05 -2.46
N ALA A 102 -4.06 -19.29 -1.58
CA ALA A 102 -4.44 -19.76 -0.24
C ALA A 102 -5.51 -20.86 -0.33
N PHE A 103 -5.76 -21.56 0.80
CA PHE A 103 -6.90 -22.48 0.85
C PHE A 103 -8.20 -21.71 0.68
N ASN A 104 -9.00 -22.11 -0.32
CA ASN A 104 -10.30 -21.52 -0.62
C ASN A 104 -11.41 -22.49 -0.30
N SER A 105 -12.32 -22.14 0.61
CA SER A 105 -13.45 -22.97 1.00
C SER A 105 -14.45 -23.22 -0.15
N ALA A 106 -14.53 -22.29 -1.12
CA ALA A 106 -15.36 -22.46 -2.32
C ALA A 106 -14.90 -23.62 -3.23
N SER A 107 -13.67 -24.13 -3.05
CA SER A 107 -13.14 -25.25 -3.84
C SER A 107 -13.86 -26.57 -3.60
N GLY A 108 -14.69 -26.69 -2.56
CA GLY A 108 -15.33 -27.94 -2.12
C GLY A 108 -14.35 -28.97 -1.54
N LYS A 109 -13.05 -28.65 -1.49
CA LYS A 109 -12.02 -29.54 -0.94
C LYS A 109 -11.96 -29.42 0.58
N PRO A 110 -11.67 -30.52 1.31
CA PRO A 110 -11.45 -30.43 2.74
C PRO A 110 -10.18 -29.61 3.05
N MET A 111 -10.20 -28.90 4.18
CA MET A 111 -9.02 -28.19 4.65
C MET A 111 -7.86 -29.17 4.86
N PRO A 112 -6.66 -28.90 4.33
CA PRO A 112 -5.51 -29.79 4.47
C PRO A 112 -5.22 -30.12 5.93
N LYS A 113 -4.91 -31.38 6.27
CA LYS A 113 -4.72 -31.85 7.67
C LYS A 113 -3.78 -30.94 8.47
N ARG A 114 -2.64 -30.52 7.90
CA ARG A 114 -1.66 -29.63 8.55
C ARG A 114 -2.15 -28.18 8.76
N ARG A 115 -3.27 -27.80 8.13
CA ARG A 115 -3.89 -26.48 8.21
C ARG A 115 -5.26 -26.51 8.88
N GLN A 116 -5.63 -27.62 9.52
CA GLN A 116 -6.90 -27.75 10.23
C GLN A 116 -7.06 -26.63 11.26
N ARG A 117 -8.19 -25.93 11.21
CA ARG A 117 -8.53 -24.80 12.07
C ARG A 117 -9.98 -24.91 12.53
N PRO A 118 -10.33 -24.32 13.67
CA PRO A 118 -11.70 -24.36 14.23
C PRO A 118 -12.75 -23.70 13.32
N LEU A 119 -12.35 -22.69 12.55
CA LEU A 119 -13.22 -22.05 11.57
C LEU A 119 -12.73 -22.37 10.15
N MET A 120 -13.66 -22.69 9.27
CA MET A 120 -13.46 -22.64 7.82
C MET A 120 -13.39 -21.17 7.41
N PRO A 121 -12.37 -20.74 6.65
CA PRO A 121 -12.31 -19.37 6.16
C PRO A 121 -13.50 -19.09 5.23
N ALA A 122 -13.87 -17.84 5.07
CA ALA A 122 -14.84 -17.44 4.06
C ALA A 122 -14.36 -17.84 2.64
N PRO A 123 -15.27 -18.14 1.71
CA PRO A 123 -14.90 -18.24 0.30
C PRO A 123 -14.39 -16.89 -0.22
N TYR A 124 -13.52 -16.91 -1.23
CA TYR A 124 -13.01 -15.71 -1.86
C TYR A 124 -12.78 -15.91 -3.37
N VAL A 125 -12.72 -14.81 -4.12
CA VAL A 125 -12.47 -14.80 -5.56
C VAL A 125 -10.97 -14.76 -5.82
N GLU A 126 -10.45 -15.70 -6.64
CA GLU A 126 -8.99 -15.86 -6.91
C GLU A 126 -8.56 -15.23 -8.25
N HIS A 127 -9.22 -14.21 -8.69
CA HIS A 127 -8.86 -13.39 -9.84
C HIS A 127 -9.41 -11.98 -9.68
N LEU A 128 -8.83 -11.00 -10.34
CA LEU A 128 -9.42 -9.67 -10.41
C LEU A 128 -10.69 -9.75 -11.26
N PRO A 129 -11.88 -9.37 -10.74
CA PRO A 129 -13.12 -9.41 -11.50
C PRO A 129 -13.03 -8.52 -12.76
N GLN A 130 -13.49 -9.04 -13.91
CA GLN A 130 -13.40 -8.35 -15.19
C GLN A 130 -14.48 -7.30 -15.43
N ASP A 131 -15.52 -7.30 -14.63
CA ASP A 131 -16.60 -6.30 -14.64
C ASP A 131 -16.25 -5.02 -13.85
N LEU A 132 -15.12 -5.03 -13.15
CA LEU A 132 -14.59 -3.87 -12.43
C LEU A 132 -13.66 -3.07 -13.33
N ILE A 133 -13.89 -1.76 -13.43
CA ILE A 133 -13.00 -0.86 -14.16
C ILE A 133 -11.80 -0.52 -13.29
N THR A 134 -10.62 -0.81 -13.81
CA THR A 134 -9.33 -0.55 -13.14
C THR A 134 -8.77 0.83 -13.52
N ILE A 135 -7.80 1.34 -12.72
CA ILE A 135 -7.09 2.59 -13.04
C ILE A 135 -6.54 2.60 -14.48
N PRO A 136 -5.80 1.56 -14.96
CA PRO A 136 -5.30 1.59 -16.34
C PRO A 136 -6.41 1.59 -17.39
N GLU A 137 -7.52 0.88 -17.19
CA GLU A 137 -8.67 0.94 -18.10
C GLU A 137 -9.28 2.33 -18.15
N ALA A 138 -9.49 2.97 -16.99
CA ALA A 138 -10.01 4.32 -16.90
C ALA A 138 -9.10 5.35 -17.59
N LEU A 139 -7.79 5.27 -17.38
CA LEU A 139 -6.82 6.17 -18.02
C LEU A 139 -6.66 5.89 -19.51
N LYS A 140 -6.67 4.62 -19.93
CA LYS A 140 -6.63 4.22 -21.34
C LYS A 140 -7.78 4.78 -22.15
N ALA A 141 -8.99 4.85 -21.56
CA ALA A 141 -10.14 5.52 -22.17
C ALA A 141 -9.89 7.03 -22.45
N HIS A 142 -8.89 7.61 -21.80
CA HIS A 142 -8.43 8.99 -22.01
C HIS A 142 -7.13 9.09 -22.83
N GLY A 143 -6.73 8.03 -23.53
CA GLY A 143 -5.59 8.03 -24.44
C GLY A 143 -4.23 7.79 -23.79
N TYR A 144 -4.19 7.37 -22.54
CA TYR A 144 -2.93 7.01 -21.84
C TYR A 144 -2.36 5.72 -22.41
N ALA A 145 -1.02 5.67 -22.53
CA ALA A 145 -0.29 4.41 -22.65
C ALA A 145 -0.12 3.80 -21.26
N THR A 146 -0.29 2.47 -21.15
CA THR A 146 -0.33 1.80 -19.85
C THR A 146 0.69 0.67 -19.78
N PHE A 147 1.50 0.66 -18.73
CA PHE A 147 2.63 -0.24 -18.55
C PHE A 147 2.63 -0.90 -17.17
N PHE A 148 2.85 -2.20 -17.16
CA PHE A 148 3.01 -2.99 -15.94
C PHE A 148 4.34 -3.73 -15.96
N ALA A 149 5.07 -3.69 -14.83
CA ALA A 149 6.27 -4.51 -14.62
C ALA A 149 6.28 -5.13 -13.22
N GLY A 150 6.56 -6.44 -13.13
CA GLY A 150 6.82 -7.16 -11.89
C GLY A 150 5.65 -7.98 -11.36
N LYS A 151 5.41 -7.94 -10.04
CA LYS A 151 4.42 -8.80 -9.34
C LYS A 151 2.98 -8.35 -9.61
N TRP A 152 2.22 -9.20 -10.28
CA TRP A 152 0.78 -9.03 -10.46
C TRP A 152 -0.04 -9.66 -9.33
N HIS A 153 -0.03 -10.99 -9.23
CA HIS A 153 -0.70 -11.79 -8.19
C HIS A 153 -2.21 -11.53 -8.08
N LEU A 154 -2.87 -11.18 -9.20
CA LEU A 154 -4.31 -10.93 -9.31
C LEU A 154 -4.99 -11.84 -10.32
N GLY A 155 -4.39 -13.00 -10.62
CA GLY A 155 -4.91 -14.01 -11.51
C GLY A 155 -3.91 -14.41 -12.60
N GLY A 156 -4.30 -15.40 -13.40
CA GLY A 156 -3.54 -15.93 -14.53
C GLY A 156 -4.22 -15.65 -15.86
N LYS A 157 -4.19 -16.63 -16.78
CA LYS A 157 -4.84 -16.51 -18.09
C LYS A 157 -6.29 -16.03 -17.94
N GLY A 158 -6.64 -14.96 -18.65
CA GLY A 158 -7.93 -14.29 -18.55
C GLY A 158 -8.03 -13.27 -17.41
N SER A 159 -6.96 -13.07 -16.62
CA SER A 159 -6.85 -12.04 -15.59
C SER A 159 -5.39 -11.59 -15.42
N LEU A 160 -4.67 -11.46 -16.54
CA LEU A 160 -3.33 -10.88 -16.61
C LEU A 160 -3.41 -9.34 -16.60
N PRO A 161 -2.32 -8.62 -16.40
CA PRO A 161 -2.31 -7.17 -16.53
C PRO A 161 -2.93 -6.67 -17.86
N THR A 162 -2.66 -7.36 -18.96
CA THR A 162 -3.21 -7.01 -20.29
C THR A 162 -4.71 -7.25 -20.41
N ASP A 163 -5.29 -8.11 -19.59
CA ASP A 163 -6.73 -8.34 -19.53
C ASP A 163 -7.46 -7.26 -18.70
N HIS A 164 -6.71 -6.40 -17.99
CA HIS A 164 -7.18 -5.34 -17.10
C HIS A 164 -6.58 -3.96 -17.46
N GLY A 165 -6.45 -3.67 -18.75
CA GLY A 165 -6.18 -2.33 -19.27
C GLY A 165 -4.71 -1.96 -19.46
N PHE A 166 -3.74 -2.77 -19.09
CA PHE A 166 -2.34 -2.52 -19.41
C PHE A 166 -2.01 -2.90 -20.86
N ASP A 167 -1.34 -2.01 -21.60
CA ASP A 167 -0.88 -2.28 -22.96
C ASP A 167 0.34 -3.21 -22.97
N ILE A 168 1.21 -3.06 -21.98
CA ILE A 168 2.47 -3.81 -21.86
C ILE A 168 2.54 -4.48 -20.49
N ASN A 169 2.92 -5.77 -20.50
CA ASN A 169 3.16 -6.57 -19.29
C ASN A 169 4.60 -7.11 -19.31
N LYS A 170 5.39 -6.78 -18.31
CA LYS A 170 6.77 -7.25 -18.10
C LYS A 170 6.87 -8.03 -16.78
N GLY A 171 6.55 -9.33 -16.82
CA GLY A 171 6.71 -10.24 -15.71
C GLY A 171 5.50 -10.43 -14.80
N GLY A 172 4.35 -9.79 -15.11
CA GLY A 172 3.12 -9.93 -14.34
C GLY A 172 2.39 -11.24 -14.64
N TRP A 173 2.13 -12.04 -13.59
CA TRP A 173 1.40 -13.30 -13.67
C TRP A 173 0.81 -13.71 -12.30
N ASN A 174 0.27 -14.94 -12.20
CA ASN A 174 -0.44 -15.42 -11.01
C ASN A 174 0.45 -15.76 -9.80
N ARG A 175 1.78 -15.66 -9.89
CA ARG A 175 2.67 -16.02 -8.78
C ARG A 175 2.85 -14.86 -7.80
N GLY A 176 2.79 -15.19 -6.51
CA GLY A 176 2.99 -14.23 -5.43
C GLY A 176 4.45 -13.87 -5.14
N GLY A 177 5.40 -14.54 -5.77
CA GLY A 177 6.83 -14.28 -5.62
C GLY A 177 7.64 -14.79 -6.81
N PRO A 178 8.93 -14.48 -6.91
CA PRO A 178 9.80 -14.92 -7.99
C PRO A 178 10.29 -16.36 -7.72
N TYR A 179 9.40 -17.33 -7.91
CA TYR A 179 9.64 -18.75 -7.53
C TYR A 179 10.14 -19.63 -8.66
N THR A 180 10.47 -19.05 -9.82
CA THR A 180 11.00 -19.76 -11.00
C THR A 180 12.46 -19.42 -11.24
N GLY A 181 13.16 -20.20 -12.06
CA GLY A 181 14.56 -20.04 -12.43
C GLY A 181 15.47 -19.81 -11.23
N LYS A 182 16.38 -18.84 -11.35
CA LYS A 182 17.25 -18.39 -10.25
C LYS A 182 16.58 -17.32 -9.36
N LYS A 183 15.27 -17.20 -9.41
CA LYS A 183 14.41 -16.36 -8.56
C LYS A 183 14.67 -14.86 -8.78
N TYR A 184 15.39 -14.19 -7.87
CA TYR A 184 15.75 -12.78 -8.01
C TYR A 184 16.89 -12.52 -9.00
N PHE A 185 17.43 -13.54 -9.63
CA PHE A 185 18.52 -13.42 -10.60
C PHE A 185 18.17 -14.11 -11.92
N SER A 186 18.68 -13.58 -13.02
CA SER A 186 18.54 -14.21 -14.33
C SER A 186 19.34 -15.55 -14.37
N PRO A 187 18.80 -16.59 -15.02
CA PRO A 187 17.52 -16.68 -15.72
C PRO A 187 16.32 -16.68 -14.75
N TYR A 188 15.33 -15.82 -15.02
CA TYR A 188 14.12 -15.68 -14.19
C TYR A 188 13.10 -16.81 -14.46
N ASP A 189 13.10 -17.34 -15.69
CA ASP A 189 12.11 -18.31 -16.18
C ASP A 189 10.66 -17.87 -15.94
N ASN A 190 10.42 -16.57 -16.11
CA ASN A 190 9.12 -15.95 -16.00
C ASN A 190 8.49 -15.88 -17.41
N PRO A 191 7.27 -16.40 -17.63
CA PRO A 191 6.68 -16.49 -18.98
C PRO A 191 6.38 -15.12 -19.64
N TYR A 192 6.44 -14.04 -18.87
CA TYR A 192 6.14 -12.67 -19.33
C TYR A 192 7.34 -11.72 -19.18
N LEU A 193 8.52 -12.23 -18.88
CA LEU A 193 9.76 -11.45 -18.79
C LEU A 193 10.91 -12.27 -19.40
N GLU A 194 11.50 -11.76 -20.44
CA GLU A 194 12.68 -12.36 -21.06
C GLU A 194 13.84 -12.43 -20.06
N ASN A 195 14.59 -13.51 -20.09
CA ASN A 195 15.81 -13.63 -19.31
C ASN A 195 16.84 -12.60 -19.82
N GLY A 196 17.47 -11.92 -18.90
CA GLY A 196 18.63 -11.05 -19.17
C GLY A 196 19.96 -11.81 -19.10
N PRO A 197 21.07 -11.10 -19.08
CA PRO A 197 22.38 -11.69 -18.82
C PRO A 197 22.36 -12.53 -17.52
N ASP A 198 23.17 -13.60 -17.49
CA ASP A 198 23.24 -14.45 -16.29
C ASP A 198 23.62 -13.65 -15.06
N GLY A 199 22.86 -13.82 -13.98
CA GLY A 199 23.06 -13.07 -12.74
C GLY A 199 22.51 -11.65 -12.71
N GLU A 200 21.83 -11.14 -13.77
CA GLU A 200 21.14 -9.86 -13.73
C GLU A 200 20.09 -9.87 -12.61
N HIS A 201 20.09 -8.82 -11.76
CA HIS A 201 19.18 -8.75 -10.63
C HIS A 201 17.78 -8.28 -11.04
N LEU A 202 16.74 -8.96 -10.61
CA LEU A 202 15.34 -8.73 -11.03
C LEU A 202 14.83 -7.29 -10.80
N PRO A 203 15.05 -6.63 -9.65
CA PRO A 203 14.69 -5.23 -9.46
C PRO A 203 15.33 -4.30 -10.51
N ASP A 204 16.60 -4.51 -10.83
CA ASP A 204 17.33 -3.71 -11.84
C ASP A 204 16.78 -3.92 -13.24
N ARG A 205 16.40 -5.17 -13.58
CA ARG A 205 15.75 -5.50 -14.85
C ARG A 205 14.39 -4.82 -14.97
N LEU A 206 13.52 -4.92 -13.98
CA LEU A 206 12.20 -4.30 -13.99
C LEU A 206 12.29 -2.77 -14.06
N ALA A 207 13.25 -2.17 -13.35
CA ALA A 207 13.55 -0.75 -13.45
C ALA A 207 13.99 -0.36 -14.86
N SER A 208 14.84 -1.17 -15.52
CA SER A 208 15.28 -0.92 -16.91
C SER A 208 14.15 -0.94 -17.92
N GLU A 209 13.24 -1.93 -17.81
CA GLU A 209 12.04 -2.03 -18.66
C GLU A 209 11.11 -0.81 -18.46
N THR A 210 10.96 -0.35 -17.20
CA THR A 210 10.15 0.82 -16.87
C THR A 210 10.76 2.10 -17.44
N VAL A 211 12.08 2.30 -17.29
CA VAL A 211 12.80 3.45 -17.85
C VAL A 211 12.69 3.46 -19.36
N LYS A 212 12.89 2.30 -20.03
CA LYS A 212 12.75 2.16 -21.47
C LYS A 212 11.36 2.63 -21.92
N PHE A 213 10.29 2.11 -21.31
CA PHE A 213 8.92 2.50 -21.63
C PHE A 213 8.70 4.02 -21.48
N MET A 214 9.11 4.60 -20.34
CA MET A 214 8.91 6.04 -20.07
C MET A 214 9.67 6.93 -21.07
N LYS A 215 10.83 6.50 -21.58
CA LYS A 215 11.60 7.24 -22.60
C LYS A 215 10.97 7.14 -23.98
N GLU A 216 10.47 5.96 -24.36
CA GLU A 216 9.98 5.68 -25.70
C GLU A 216 8.53 6.16 -25.95
N THR A 217 7.69 6.27 -24.89
CA THR A 217 6.30 6.70 -25.08
C THR A 217 6.18 8.22 -25.24
N GLU A 218 5.45 8.65 -26.28
CA GLU A 218 5.11 10.06 -26.52
C GLU A 218 3.74 10.42 -25.93
N LYS A 219 2.92 9.43 -25.58
CA LYS A 219 1.62 9.63 -24.96
C LYS A 219 1.75 9.91 -23.46
N PRO A 220 0.75 10.56 -22.85
CA PRO A 220 0.57 10.48 -21.42
C PRO A 220 0.58 9.01 -20.98
N PHE A 221 1.15 8.70 -19.82
CA PHE A 221 1.29 7.31 -19.41
C PHE A 221 0.90 7.05 -17.96
N PHE A 222 0.50 5.81 -17.72
CA PHE A 222 0.41 5.17 -16.40
C PHE A 222 1.38 3.99 -16.36
N ALA A 223 2.42 4.09 -15.56
CA ALA A 223 3.39 3.03 -15.34
C ALA A 223 3.31 2.52 -13.90
N LEU A 224 3.01 1.22 -13.73
CA LEU A 224 3.03 0.54 -12.44
C LEU A 224 4.23 -0.41 -12.38
N LEU A 225 5.28 0.00 -11.66
CA LEU A 225 6.40 -0.86 -11.31
C LEU A 225 6.12 -1.51 -9.96
N SER A 226 5.74 -2.77 -10.00
CA SER A 226 5.37 -3.59 -8.85
C SER A 226 6.50 -4.56 -8.53
N PHE A 227 7.37 -4.19 -7.60
CA PHE A 227 8.49 -5.03 -7.21
C PHE A 227 8.02 -6.36 -6.60
N TYR A 228 8.81 -7.41 -6.77
CA TYR A 228 8.73 -8.61 -5.94
C TYR A 228 9.47 -8.42 -4.60
N SER A 229 10.38 -7.43 -4.53
CA SER A 229 11.11 -7.08 -3.31
C SER A 229 10.17 -6.37 -2.33
N VAL A 230 10.22 -6.76 -1.07
CA VAL A 230 11.23 -7.59 -0.40
C VAL A 230 10.66 -8.96 0.04
N HIS A 231 9.75 -9.51 -0.75
CA HIS A 231 9.07 -10.79 -0.50
C HIS A 231 10.07 -11.96 -0.54
N THR A 232 9.75 -13.03 0.18
CA THR A 232 10.50 -14.30 0.11
C THR A 232 10.48 -14.92 -1.31
N PRO A 233 11.54 -15.68 -1.69
CA PRO A 233 12.69 -16.10 -0.88
C PRO A 233 13.66 -14.95 -0.60
N LEU A 234 14.23 -14.92 0.61
CA LEU A 234 15.21 -13.89 0.96
C LEU A 234 16.54 -14.19 0.24
N ILE A 235 16.81 -13.46 -0.82
CA ILE A 235 18.03 -13.60 -1.64
C ILE A 235 18.47 -12.19 -2.03
N GLY A 236 19.60 -11.75 -1.48
CA GLY A 236 20.18 -10.43 -1.74
C GLY A 236 21.41 -10.51 -2.65
N ARG A 237 21.81 -9.38 -3.20
CA ARG A 237 23.10 -9.22 -3.89
C ARG A 237 24.23 -9.43 -2.88
N GLU A 238 25.22 -10.22 -3.25
CA GLU A 238 26.32 -10.64 -2.36
C GLU A 238 27.13 -9.45 -1.79
N ASP A 239 27.39 -8.44 -2.61
CA ASP A 239 28.08 -7.22 -2.21
C ASP A 239 27.34 -6.47 -1.09
N LEU A 240 26.03 -6.34 -1.21
CA LEU A 240 25.16 -5.70 -0.23
C LEU A 240 24.98 -6.59 1.02
N VAL A 241 24.84 -7.90 0.85
CA VAL A 241 24.77 -8.83 2.00
C VAL A 241 26.01 -8.68 2.88
N LYS A 242 27.22 -8.70 2.31
CA LYS A 242 28.47 -8.48 3.06
C LYS A 242 28.52 -7.13 3.77
N LYS A 243 27.98 -6.06 3.15
CA LYS A 243 27.85 -4.74 3.78
C LYS A 243 26.98 -4.83 5.03
N TYR A 244 25.78 -5.43 4.91
CA TYR A 244 24.83 -5.53 6.01
C TYR A 244 25.24 -6.53 7.10
N GLU A 245 26.00 -7.58 6.79
CA GLU A 245 26.61 -8.46 7.79
C GLU A 245 27.57 -7.68 8.69
N LYS A 246 28.42 -6.83 8.11
CA LYS A 246 29.32 -5.95 8.88
C LYS A 246 28.52 -4.96 9.73
N LYS A 247 27.46 -4.37 9.17
CA LYS A 247 26.59 -3.43 9.88
C LYS A 247 25.85 -4.10 11.03
N ALA A 248 25.34 -5.32 10.83
CA ALA A 248 24.67 -6.13 11.86
C ALA A 248 25.63 -6.49 13.00
N ALA A 249 26.85 -6.92 12.68
CA ALA A 249 27.86 -7.22 13.68
C ALA A 249 28.23 -6.00 14.53
N ALA A 250 28.29 -4.80 13.91
CA ALA A 250 28.61 -3.56 14.63
C ALA A 250 27.52 -3.11 15.60
N LEU A 251 26.27 -3.55 15.44
CA LEU A 251 25.18 -3.24 16.38
C LEU A 251 25.38 -3.90 17.74
N ASN A 252 26.10 -5.01 17.81
CA ASN A 252 26.41 -5.77 19.03
C ASN A 252 25.15 -6.03 19.90
N VAL A 253 24.04 -6.40 19.27
CA VAL A 253 22.77 -6.69 19.96
C VAL A 253 22.80 -8.13 20.48
N ALA A 254 22.56 -8.32 21.75
CA ALA A 254 22.46 -9.64 22.34
C ALA A 254 21.27 -10.44 21.77
N ASP A 255 21.46 -11.75 21.57
CA ASP A 255 20.45 -12.61 20.90
C ASP A 255 19.08 -12.60 21.60
N ASP A 256 19.04 -12.47 22.92
CA ASP A 256 17.81 -12.37 23.72
C ASP A 256 17.03 -11.06 23.48
N LYS A 257 17.66 -10.03 22.92
CA LYS A 257 17.06 -8.73 22.58
C LYS A 257 16.56 -8.65 21.13
N LEU A 258 16.92 -9.61 20.29
CA LEU A 258 16.55 -9.60 18.88
C LEU A 258 15.06 -9.83 18.66
N PHE A 259 14.40 -10.47 19.62
CA PHE A 259 13.02 -10.90 19.49
C PHE A 259 12.26 -10.72 20.78
N ASP A 260 11.05 -10.25 20.64
CA ASP A 260 10.03 -10.27 21.70
C ASP A 260 9.02 -11.39 21.44
N LYS A 261 8.18 -11.61 22.43
CA LYS A 261 7.02 -12.49 22.33
C LYS A 261 5.76 -11.66 22.42
N ASP A 262 5.13 -11.46 21.28
CA ASP A 262 3.76 -10.95 21.22
C ASP A 262 2.82 -12.15 20.98
N PHE A 263 1.72 -12.20 21.73
CA PHE A 263 0.85 -13.36 21.67
C PHE A 263 0.23 -13.56 20.28
N PRO A 264 0.26 -14.78 19.78
CA PRO A 264 0.93 -16.02 20.25
C PRO A 264 2.31 -16.26 19.58
N ARG A 265 2.92 -15.26 18.98
CA ARG A 265 4.08 -15.39 18.09
C ARG A 265 5.32 -14.73 18.66
N ARG A 266 6.47 -15.25 18.23
CA ARG A 266 7.76 -14.56 18.32
C ARG A 266 7.78 -13.44 17.30
N VAL A 267 8.22 -12.25 17.68
CA VAL A 267 8.26 -11.05 16.84
C VAL A 267 9.69 -10.51 16.79
N ARG A 268 10.19 -10.17 15.64
CA ARG A 268 11.48 -9.49 15.54
C ARG A 268 11.39 -8.08 16.13
N ALA A 269 12.26 -7.79 17.09
CA ALA A 269 12.31 -6.49 17.77
C ALA A 269 13.34 -5.54 17.14
N VAL A 270 14.43 -6.07 16.57
CA VAL A 270 15.54 -5.27 16.05
C VAL A 270 15.78 -5.55 14.56
N GLN A 271 15.91 -4.49 13.78
CA GLN A 271 16.32 -4.55 12.37
C GLN A 271 17.83 -4.85 12.30
N GLN A 272 18.21 -6.07 11.89
CA GLN A 272 19.60 -6.44 11.66
C GLN A 272 19.78 -7.63 10.70
N HIS A 273 18.73 -7.97 9.92
CA HIS A 273 18.81 -9.11 8.99
C HIS A 273 19.54 -8.69 7.71
N ALA A 274 20.78 -9.18 7.53
CA ALA A 274 21.67 -8.72 6.47
C ALA A 274 21.10 -8.92 5.06
N VAL A 275 20.54 -10.11 4.75
CA VAL A 275 19.98 -10.40 3.44
C VAL A 275 18.78 -9.50 3.14
N TYR A 276 17.91 -9.28 4.12
CA TYR A 276 16.75 -8.40 3.94
C TYR A 276 17.20 -6.94 3.73
N GLY A 277 18.18 -6.46 4.49
CA GLY A 277 18.78 -5.14 4.29
C GLY A 277 19.34 -4.97 2.88
N ALA A 278 20.01 -5.99 2.37
CA ALA A 278 20.53 -6.02 0.99
C ALA A 278 19.39 -5.95 -0.04
N MET A 279 18.26 -6.61 0.21
CA MET A 279 17.09 -6.57 -0.69
C MET A 279 16.40 -5.18 -0.67
N VAL A 280 16.30 -4.56 0.50
CA VAL A 280 15.75 -3.20 0.67
C VAL A 280 16.60 -2.18 -0.10
N GLU A 281 17.92 -2.19 0.12
CA GLU A 281 18.83 -1.25 -0.56
C GLU A 281 18.90 -1.48 -2.07
N ALA A 282 18.86 -2.73 -2.52
CA ALA A 282 18.81 -3.02 -3.96
C ALA A 282 17.52 -2.53 -4.62
N MET A 283 16.38 -2.64 -3.93
CA MET A 283 15.10 -2.07 -4.40
C MET A 283 15.17 -0.54 -4.43
N ASP A 284 15.73 0.09 -3.40
CA ASP A 284 15.93 1.54 -3.36
C ASP A 284 16.81 2.03 -4.51
N GLY A 285 17.89 1.30 -4.83
CA GLY A 285 18.73 1.58 -6.00
C GLY A 285 17.96 1.50 -7.33
N ALA A 286 17.08 0.49 -7.45
CA ALA A 286 16.20 0.36 -8.61
C ALA A 286 15.20 1.52 -8.71
N VAL A 287 14.63 1.97 -7.59
CA VAL A 287 13.80 3.19 -7.52
C VAL A 287 14.60 4.41 -7.98
N GLY A 288 15.83 4.57 -7.48
CA GLY A 288 16.74 5.66 -7.90
C GLY A 288 16.96 5.69 -9.41
N LYS A 289 17.19 4.52 -10.03
CA LYS A 289 17.33 4.37 -11.49
C LYS A 289 16.08 4.82 -12.24
N VAL A 290 14.89 4.46 -11.76
CA VAL A 290 13.62 4.82 -12.40
C VAL A 290 13.36 6.33 -12.28
N ILE A 291 13.55 6.92 -11.11
CA ILE A 291 13.39 8.37 -10.88
C ILE A 291 14.39 9.16 -11.74
N GLN A 292 15.65 8.71 -11.81
CA GLN A 292 16.65 9.36 -12.67
C GLN A 292 16.25 9.25 -14.15
N GLY A 293 15.82 8.07 -14.60
CA GLY A 293 15.35 7.87 -15.96
C GLY A 293 14.14 8.75 -16.33
N LEU A 294 13.24 8.99 -15.38
CA LEU A 294 12.11 9.89 -15.54
C LEU A 294 12.57 11.36 -15.65
N LYS A 295 13.54 11.79 -14.82
CA LYS A 295 14.17 13.12 -14.92
C LYS A 295 14.89 13.31 -16.24
N ASP A 296 15.69 12.35 -16.68
CA ASP A 296 16.42 12.37 -17.94
C ASP A 296 15.49 12.45 -19.18
N SER A 297 14.27 11.93 -19.05
CA SER A 297 13.25 12.04 -20.11
C SER A 297 12.53 13.39 -20.14
N GLY A 298 12.82 14.29 -19.20
CA GLY A 298 12.16 15.60 -19.08
C GLY A 298 10.71 15.53 -18.60
N LYS A 299 10.24 14.37 -18.11
CA LYS A 299 8.82 14.17 -17.75
C LYS A 299 8.55 14.24 -16.24
N TYR A 300 9.57 14.37 -15.40
CA TYR A 300 9.44 14.31 -13.95
C TYR A 300 8.48 15.38 -13.41
N GLU A 301 8.56 16.61 -13.90
CA GLU A 301 7.74 17.73 -13.42
C GLU A 301 6.25 17.60 -13.78
N ASP A 302 5.93 16.82 -14.80
CA ASP A 302 4.55 16.55 -15.23
C ASP A 302 4.03 15.18 -14.74
N THR A 303 4.75 14.50 -13.82
CA THR A 303 4.43 13.13 -13.40
C THR A 303 4.01 13.05 -11.94
N VAL A 304 2.87 12.44 -11.66
CA VAL A 304 2.52 11.94 -10.32
C VAL A 304 3.47 10.79 -9.99
N VAL A 305 4.17 10.87 -8.86
CA VAL A 305 5.03 9.80 -8.37
C VAL A 305 4.52 9.27 -7.05
N ILE A 306 4.25 7.97 -6.98
CA ILE A 306 3.71 7.29 -5.79
C ILE A 306 4.68 6.17 -5.41
N PHE A 307 5.03 6.07 -4.12
CA PHE A 307 5.64 4.89 -3.52
C PHE A 307 4.76 4.36 -2.40
N PHE A 308 4.46 3.06 -2.42
CA PHE A 308 3.60 2.40 -1.43
C PHE A 308 4.00 0.93 -1.25
N SER A 309 3.65 0.30 -0.09
CA SER A 309 3.77 -1.14 0.15
C SER A 309 2.41 -1.81 0.22
N ASP A 310 2.32 -3.09 -0.18
CA ASP A 310 1.04 -3.81 -0.25
C ASP A 310 0.55 -4.39 1.09
N ASN A 311 1.45 -4.60 2.02
CA ASN A 311 1.16 -5.01 3.41
C ASN A 311 2.43 -4.90 4.26
N GLY A 312 2.28 -5.02 5.57
CA GLY A 312 3.38 -4.90 6.52
C GLY A 312 4.52 -5.90 6.37
N GLY A 313 5.65 -5.55 6.94
CA GLY A 313 6.86 -6.38 6.92
C GLY A 313 6.71 -7.69 7.70
N LEU A 314 7.50 -8.69 7.32
CA LEU A 314 7.52 -10.04 7.90
C LEU A 314 8.21 -10.07 9.27
N SER A 315 7.56 -9.61 10.33
CA SER A 315 8.10 -9.59 11.69
C SER A 315 7.80 -10.85 12.52
N THR A 316 6.80 -11.67 12.11
CA THR A 316 6.26 -12.78 12.90
C THR A 316 6.42 -14.15 12.25
N SER A 317 6.90 -14.22 11.01
CA SER A 317 7.02 -15.47 10.24
C SER A 317 8.01 -15.35 9.08
N GLU A 318 8.14 -16.43 8.30
CA GLU A 318 8.86 -16.48 7.02
C GLU A 318 10.32 -15.95 7.14
N GLY A 319 11.01 -16.36 8.21
CA GLY A 319 12.38 -15.92 8.51
C GLY A 319 12.46 -14.73 9.47
N LEU A 320 11.36 -14.09 9.80
CA LEU A 320 11.32 -12.89 10.67
C LEU A 320 12.39 -11.86 10.27
N PRO A 321 12.42 -11.40 9.00
CA PRO A 321 13.53 -10.60 8.52
C PRO A 321 13.54 -9.15 9.03
N THR A 322 12.36 -8.56 9.36
CA THR A 322 12.31 -7.17 9.79
C THR A 322 11.51 -6.95 11.06
N SER A 323 11.64 -5.76 11.63
CA SER A 323 10.88 -5.26 12.78
C SER A 323 10.00 -4.09 12.35
N ASN A 324 8.73 -4.16 12.67
CA ASN A 324 7.79 -3.06 12.46
C ASN A 324 7.66 -2.13 13.68
N TYR A 325 8.40 -2.38 14.77
CA TYR A 325 8.29 -1.59 15.99
C TYR A 325 8.46 -0.08 15.74
N PRO A 326 7.63 0.77 16.43
CA PRO A 326 6.73 0.44 17.53
C PRO A 326 5.38 -0.17 17.13
N LEU A 327 5.07 -0.32 15.83
CA LEU A 327 3.81 -0.89 15.36
C LEU A 327 3.75 -2.38 15.66
N ARG A 328 2.58 -2.85 16.12
CA ARG A 328 2.38 -4.23 16.57
C ARG A 328 2.31 -5.20 15.39
N ALA A 329 2.94 -6.37 15.54
CA ALA A 329 2.95 -7.49 14.60
C ALA A 329 3.46 -7.12 13.18
N GLY A 330 2.88 -7.67 12.11
CA GLY A 330 3.29 -7.47 10.73
C GLY A 330 2.35 -8.17 9.76
N LYS A 331 2.85 -8.50 8.57
CA LYS A 331 2.08 -9.19 7.51
C LYS A 331 1.16 -10.27 8.07
N GLY A 332 -0.08 -10.30 7.57
CA GLY A 332 -1.10 -11.27 7.95
C GLY A 332 -1.84 -10.95 9.25
N TRP A 333 -1.51 -9.84 9.94
CA TRP A 333 -2.17 -9.40 11.16
C TRP A 333 -2.91 -8.08 10.95
N MET A 334 -4.05 -7.91 11.63
CA MET A 334 -4.87 -6.71 11.56
C MET A 334 -4.36 -5.54 12.44
N TYR A 335 -3.26 -5.77 13.18
CA TYR A 335 -2.60 -4.72 13.93
C TYR A 335 -1.84 -3.76 13.02
N GLU A 336 -1.50 -2.59 13.54
CA GLU A 336 -0.86 -1.51 12.76
C GLU A 336 0.36 -1.98 11.96
N GLY A 337 1.22 -2.84 12.51
CA GLY A 337 2.38 -3.37 11.81
C GLY A 337 2.06 -4.25 10.60
N GLY A 338 0.80 -4.69 10.42
CA GLY A 338 0.38 -5.50 9.28
C GLY A 338 -0.34 -4.73 8.18
N ILE A 339 -0.83 -3.52 8.49
CA ILE A 339 -1.69 -2.74 7.58
C ILE A 339 -1.27 -1.29 7.40
N ARG A 340 -0.43 -0.73 8.26
CA ARG A 340 0.08 0.64 8.14
C ARG A 340 1.44 0.64 7.43
N GLU A 341 1.50 1.34 6.29
CA GLU A 341 2.57 1.20 5.31
C GLU A 341 3.22 2.55 4.98
N PRO A 342 4.47 2.56 4.50
CA PRO A 342 5.08 3.77 3.99
C PRO A 342 4.36 4.22 2.72
N LEU A 343 3.94 5.49 2.68
CA LEU A 343 3.34 6.15 1.53
C LEU A 343 4.02 7.49 1.28
N ILE A 344 4.62 7.63 0.10
CA ILE A 344 5.24 8.85 -0.39
C ILE A 344 4.50 9.24 -1.67
N LEU A 345 3.99 10.48 -1.75
CA LEU A 345 3.18 10.95 -2.87
C LEU A 345 3.62 12.34 -3.32
N ARG A 346 3.99 12.44 -4.60
CA ARG A 346 4.27 13.70 -5.30
C ARG A 346 3.22 13.92 -6.40
N VAL A 347 2.56 15.06 -6.36
CA VAL A 347 1.61 15.48 -7.40
C VAL A 347 2.02 16.87 -7.90
N PRO A 348 2.33 17.02 -9.19
CA PRO A 348 2.70 18.32 -9.77
C PRO A 348 1.68 19.42 -9.48
N GLY A 349 2.16 20.57 -9.04
CA GLY A 349 1.32 21.74 -8.74
C GLY A 349 0.48 21.65 -7.46
N ILE A 350 0.56 20.53 -6.70
CA ILE A 350 -0.18 20.33 -5.44
C ILE A 350 0.75 20.07 -4.27
N THR A 351 1.77 19.24 -4.48
CA THR A 351 2.69 18.84 -3.42
C THR A 351 3.47 20.00 -2.85
N THR A 352 3.43 20.18 -1.54
CA THR A 352 4.42 20.96 -0.80
C THR A 352 5.57 20.02 -0.40
N ALA A 353 6.74 20.20 -1.01
CA ALA A 353 7.89 19.34 -0.86
C ALA A 353 8.35 19.20 0.60
N GLY A 354 8.70 17.99 1.02
CA GLY A 354 9.22 17.69 2.35
C GLY A 354 8.20 17.74 3.48
N THR A 355 6.90 17.89 3.16
CA THR A 355 5.84 17.93 4.17
C THR A 355 5.40 16.53 4.60
N THR A 356 4.66 16.48 5.70
CA THR A 356 4.08 15.26 6.25
C THR A 356 2.59 15.46 6.46
N SER A 357 1.79 14.45 6.07
CA SER A 357 0.36 14.39 6.35
C SER A 357 0.07 13.23 7.31
N ASP A 358 -0.74 13.47 8.32
CA ASP A 358 -1.24 12.46 9.27
C ASP A 358 -2.68 12.03 8.99
N VAL A 359 -3.27 12.55 7.91
CA VAL A 359 -4.61 12.14 7.46
C VAL A 359 -4.62 10.66 7.14
N PRO A 360 -5.56 9.87 7.71
CA PRO A 360 -5.66 8.45 7.41
C PRO A 360 -6.16 8.20 5.99
N VAL A 361 -5.34 7.51 5.19
CA VAL A 361 -5.64 7.15 3.79
C VAL A 361 -5.43 5.65 3.57
N THR A 362 -6.10 5.08 2.57
CA THR A 362 -6.02 3.63 2.30
C THR A 362 -5.89 3.34 0.81
N SER A 363 -5.54 2.10 0.47
CA SER A 363 -5.25 1.72 -0.93
C SER A 363 -6.43 1.94 -1.90
N THR A 364 -7.68 2.01 -1.44
CA THR A 364 -8.83 2.38 -2.29
C THR A 364 -8.76 3.82 -2.80
N ASP A 365 -8.03 4.69 -2.10
CA ASP A 365 -7.96 6.12 -2.38
C ASP A 365 -7.07 6.46 -3.59
N PHE A 366 -6.21 5.54 -4.01
CA PHE A 366 -5.36 5.76 -5.18
C PHE A 366 -6.15 5.93 -6.48
N TYR A 367 -7.25 5.21 -6.63
CA TYR A 367 -8.08 5.29 -7.84
C TYR A 367 -8.62 6.72 -8.08
N PRO A 368 -9.40 7.33 -7.17
CA PRO A 368 -9.88 8.69 -7.36
C PRO A 368 -8.75 9.72 -7.37
N THR A 369 -7.70 9.55 -6.55
CA THR A 369 -6.57 10.48 -6.48
C THR A 369 -5.83 10.58 -7.81
N ILE A 370 -5.51 9.44 -8.44
CA ILE A 370 -4.79 9.39 -9.71
C ILE A 370 -5.61 10.03 -10.82
N LEU A 371 -6.90 9.71 -10.93
CA LEU A 371 -7.77 10.28 -11.95
C LEU A 371 -7.89 11.80 -11.77
N GLU A 372 -8.14 12.26 -10.57
CA GLU A 372 -8.27 13.69 -10.28
C GLU A 372 -6.97 14.45 -10.53
N ALA A 373 -5.81 13.94 -10.10
CA ALA A 373 -4.49 14.52 -10.37
C ALA A 373 -4.23 14.67 -11.88
N CYS A 374 -4.72 13.72 -12.69
CA CYS A 374 -4.67 13.76 -14.15
C CYS A 374 -5.79 14.63 -14.77
N GLY A 375 -6.61 15.28 -13.96
CA GLY A 375 -7.73 16.10 -14.42
C GLY A 375 -8.85 15.30 -15.07
N LYS A 376 -9.02 14.05 -14.66
CA LYS A 376 -10.11 13.17 -15.11
C LYS A 376 -11.14 13.04 -13.99
N ALA A 377 -12.41 13.08 -14.33
CA ALA A 377 -13.46 12.87 -13.35
C ALA A 377 -13.45 11.40 -12.89
N PRO A 378 -13.37 11.13 -11.58
CA PRO A 378 -13.56 9.80 -11.06
C PRO A 378 -14.96 9.29 -11.39
N GLN A 379 -15.09 8.04 -11.79
CA GLN A 379 -16.37 7.39 -12.05
C GLN A 379 -16.86 6.75 -10.74
N LEU A 380 -17.67 7.48 -9.96
CA LEU A 380 -18.11 7.04 -8.62
C LEU A 380 -18.72 5.63 -8.57
N LYS A 381 -19.36 5.19 -9.65
CA LYS A 381 -19.91 3.82 -9.78
C LYS A 381 -18.81 2.75 -9.79
N ASP A 382 -17.58 3.11 -10.15
CA ASP A 382 -16.47 2.17 -10.35
C ASP A 382 -15.55 2.08 -9.12
N HIS A 383 -15.50 3.14 -8.26
CA HIS A 383 -14.58 3.18 -7.11
C HIS A 383 -15.24 3.64 -5.80
N VAL A 384 -16.42 3.13 -5.53
CA VAL A 384 -17.35 3.58 -4.47
C VAL A 384 -16.77 3.72 -3.04
N ASP A 385 -15.61 3.16 -2.75
CA ASP A 385 -15.01 3.17 -1.39
C ASP A 385 -13.85 4.16 -1.23
N GLY A 386 -13.24 4.60 -2.33
CA GLY A 386 -12.08 5.50 -2.31
C GLY A 386 -12.45 6.98 -2.21
N VAL A 387 -11.57 7.76 -1.59
CA VAL A 387 -11.64 9.23 -1.52
C VAL A 387 -10.31 9.81 -2.00
N SER A 388 -10.35 10.92 -2.76
CA SER A 388 -9.10 11.55 -3.22
C SER A 388 -8.26 12.07 -2.07
N MET A 389 -6.94 11.86 -2.16
CA MET A 389 -5.95 12.32 -1.20
C MET A 389 -5.47 13.77 -1.48
N LEU A 390 -5.87 14.40 -2.59
CA LEU A 390 -5.28 15.67 -3.02
C LEU A 390 -5.49 16.80 -2.01
N GLU A 391 -6.66 16.87 -1.38
CA GLU A 391 -6.92 17.86 -0.33
C GLU A 391 -5.97 17.68 0.88
N SER A 392 -5.65 16.44 1.25
CA SER A 392 -4.73 16.12 2.34
C SER A 392 -3.26 16.52 2.06
N MET A 393 -2.94 16.88 0.82
CA MET A 393 -1.59 17.26 0.37
C MET A 393 -1.39 18.77 0.31
N SER A 394 -2.47 19.55 0.25
CA SER A 394 -2.43 21.02 0.13
C SER A 394 -2.31 21.73 1.48
N GLY A 395 -2.27 20.99 2.60
CA GLY A 395 -2.31 21.54 3.96
C GLY A 395 -3.71 21.94 4.43
N ALA A 396 -4.74 21.71 3.61
CA ALA A 396 -6.12 21.75 4.06
C ALA A 396 -6.39 20.59 5.06
N GLU A 397 -7.35 20.81 5.95
CA GLU A 397 -7.84 19.75 6.85
C GLU A 397 -8.52 18.65 6.04
N GLY A 398 -7.84 17.90 5.22
CA GLY A 398 -8.44 16.87 4.34
C GLY A 398 -9.54 16.04 5.02
N VAL A 399 -10.11 15.06 4.37
CA VAL A 399 -11.20 14.24 4.92
C VAL A 399 -10.73 13.46 6.15
N THR A 400 -10.71 14.12 7.31
CA THR A 400 -10.29 13.55 8.60
C THR A 400 -11.37 12.74 9.27
N ASP A 401 -12.65 13.13 9.06
CA ASP A 401 -13.82 12.42 9.62
C ASP A 401 -14.31 11.33 8.66
N ARG A 402 -13.51 10.28 8.50
CA ARG A 402 -13.88 9.11 7.70
C ARG A 402 -13.61 7.81 8.42
N VAL A 403 -14.34 6.77 8.04
CA VAL A 403 -14.16 5.41 8.52
C VAL A 403 -13.28 4.64 7.55
N LEU A 404 -12.15 4.12 8.01
CA LEU A 404 -11.41 3.09 7.32
C LEU A 404 -11.89 1.72 7.78
N PHE A 405 -11.94 0.77 6.83
CA PHE A 405 -12.54 -0.55 7.04
C PHE A 405 -11.65 -1.67 6.53
N TRP A 406 -11.55 -2.77 7.29
CA TRP A 406 -10.83 -3.98 6.93
C TRP A 406 -11.67 -5.22 7.22
N HIS A 407 -11.56 -6.21 6.33
CA HIS A 407 -12.19 -7.51 6.51
C HIS A 407 -11.25 -8.62 6.01
N TYR A 408 -10.74 -9.43 6.94
CA TYR A 408 -9.85 -10.56 6.66
C TYR A 408 -10.38 -11.83 7.34
N PRO A 409 -11.39 -12.51 6.74
CA PRO A 409 -12.07 -13.66 7.34
C PRO A 409 -11.29 -14.97 7.19
N HIS A 410 -9.95 -14.91 7.28
CA HIS A 410 -9.03 -15.98 6.98
C HIS A 410 -7.99 -16.21 8.07
N TRP A 411 -7.40 -17.41 8.08
CA TRP A 411 -6.24 -17.73 8.90
C TRP A 411 -4.97 -17.37 8.12
N GLY A 412 -4.20 -16.41 8.61
CA GLY A 412 -2.92 -16.02 8.03
C GLY A 412 -1.82 -17.05 8.31
N ASN A 413 -0.98 -17.36 7.33
CA ASN A 413 0.21 -18.17 7.53
C ASN A 413 1.16 -17.54 8.57
N GLN A 414 1.12 -16.22 8.66
CA GLN A 414 1.95 -15.39 9.52
C GLN A 414 1.43 -15.36 10.98
N GLY A 415 0.25 -15.93 11.24
CA GLY A 415 -0.32 -16.07 12.57
C GLY A 415 -1.59 -15.27 12.82
N GLY A 416 -1.98 -14.37 11.93
CA GLY A 416 -3.24 -13.64 12.03
C GLY A 416 -4.44 -14.57 11.97
N ILE A 417 -5.52 -14.19 12.65
CA ILE A 417 -6.76 -14.96 12.75
C ILE A 417 -7.91 -14.20 12.08
N PRO A 418 -9.00 -14.90 11.69
CA PRO A 418 -10.14 -14.27 11.03
C PRO A 418 -10.70 -13.11 11.85
N CYS A 419 -10.71 -11.91 11.27
CA CYS A 419 -11.16 -10.70 11.96
C CYS A 419 -11.65 -9.62 10.96
N SER A 420 -12.24 -8.57 11.53
CA SER A 420 -12.54 -7.33 10.82
C SER A 420 -12.20 -6.15 11.72
N ALA A 421 -11.91 -5.01 11.13
CA ALA A 421 -11.58 -3.80 11.86
C ALA A 421 -12.18 -2.55 11.23
N VAL A 422 -12.34 -1.51 12.05
CA VAL A 422 -12.60 -0.13 11.62
C VAL A 422 -11.66 0.81 12.37
N ARG A 423 -11.27 1.88 11.69
CA ARG A 423 -10.67 3.07 12.28
C ARG A 423 -11.58 4.26 12.02
N HIS A 424 -11.87 5.05 13.05
CA HIS A 424 -12.57 6.32 12.94
C HIS A 424 -11.85 7.36 13.80
N GLY A 425 -11.27 8.36 13.17
CA GLY A 425 -10.34 9.27 13.83
C GLY A 425 -9.15 8.52 14.43
N ASP A 426 -8.90 8.73 15.73
CA ASP A 426 -7.81 8.08 16.48
C ASP A 426 -8.17 6.69 17.01
N TRP A 427 -9.42 6.29 16.91
CA TRP A 427 -9.91 5.04 17.48
C TRP A 427 -9.94 3.91 16.47
N LYS A 428 -9.41 2.75 16.87
CA LYS A 428 -9.45 1.51 16.10
C LYS A 428 -10.09 0.39 16.90
N LEU A 429 -11.05 -0.31 16.29
CA LEU A 429 -11.70 -1.49 16.84
C LEU A 429 -11.42 -2.69 15.96
N ILE A 430 -11.02 -3.81 16.58
CA ILE A 430 -10.82 -5.11 15.90
C ILE A 430 -11.80 -6.12 16.50
N LYS A 431 -12.57 -6.80 15.65
CA LYS A 431 -13.50 -7.89 16.01
C LYS A 431 -12.97 -9.22 15.50
N PHE A 432 -12.63 -10.13 16.39
CA PHE A 432 -12.17 -11.47 16.07
C PHE A 432 -13.34 -12.45 16.00
N TYR A 433 -13.29 -13.34 14.99
CA TYR A 433 -14.37 -14.32 14.79
C TYR A 433 -14.16 -15.63 15.53
N TYR A 434 -12.92 -15.99 15.84
CA TYR A 434 -12.62 -17.24 16.55
C TYR A 434 -12.88 -17.14 18.04
N HIS A 435 -12.31 -16.15 18.71
CA HIS A 435 -12.52 -15.91 20.16
C HIS A 435 -13.80 -15.15 20.44
N LYS A 436 -14.36 -14.49 19.44
CA LYS A 436 -15.47 -13.52 19.54
C LYS A 436 -15.11 -12.28 20.39
N ASP A 437 -13.84 -12.07 20.62
CA ASP A 437 -13.34 -10.93 21.36
C ASP A 437 -13.33 -9.67 20.48
N VAL A 438 -13.45 -8.53 21.16
CA VAL A 438 -13.34 -7.21 20.58
C VAL A 438 -12.20 -6.49 21.28
N GLU A 439 -11.33 -5.85 20.51
CA GLU A 439 -10.26 -5.00 21.01
C GLU A 439 -10.48 -3.57 20.55
N LEU A 440 -10.19 -2.61 21.43
CA LEU A 440 -10.33 -1.18 21.17
C LEU A 440 -9.03 -0.46 21.54
N TYR A 441 -8.52 0.37 20.63
CA TYR A 441 -7.29 1.12 20.81
C TYR A 441 -7.47 2.59 20.45
N ASN A 442 -6.77 3.49 21.15
CA ASN A 442 -6.55 4.87 20.75
C ASN A 442 -5.15 4.95 20.12
N LEU A 443 -5.07 5.05 18.78
CA LEU A 443 -3.82 5.00 18.05
C LEU A 443 -2.95 6.26 18.22
N LYS A 444 -3.53 7.37 18.68
CA LYS A 444 -2.77 8.60 19.00
C LYS A 444 -1.91 8.40 20.24
N ASP A 445 -2.48 7.76 21.27
CA ASP A 445 -1.82 7.55 22.55
C ASP A 445 -1.08 6.21 22.61
N ASP A 446 -1.58 5.20 21.88
CA ASP A 446 -1.03 3.84 21.85
C ASP A 446 -0.94 3.29 20.40
N PRO A 447 -0.02 3.80 19.58
CA PRO A 447 0.19 3.28 18.22
C PRO A 447 0.72 1.85 18.20
N SER A 448 1.14 1.33 19.35
CA SER A 448 1.64 -0.03 19.55
C SER A 448 0.55 -1.04 19.91
N GLU A 449 -0.70 -0.60 20.07
CA GLU A 449 -1.86 -1.45 20.37
C GLU A 449 -1.66 -2.41 21.57
N LYS A 450 -1.03 -1.90 22.64
CA LYS A 450 -0.71 -2.67 23.85
C LYS A 450 -1.82 -2.64 24.88
N ASN A 451 -2.61 -1.56 24.92
CA ASN A 451 -3.60 -1.31 25.95
C ASN A 451 -5.02 -1.44 25.34
N ASN A 452 -5.61 -2.61 25.47
CA ASN A 452 -7.00 -2.83 25.06
C ASN A 452 -7.96 -2.05 25.96
N LEU A 453 -8.65 -1.06 25.40
CA LEU A 453 -9.53 -0.13 26.11
C LEU A 453 -11.02 -0.56 26.10
N VAL A 454 -11.36 -1.75 25.60
CA VAL A 454 -12.74 -2.19 25.40
C VAL A 454 -13.56 -2.18 26.71
N GLU A 455 -12.95 -2.55 27.83
CA GLU A 455 -13.64 -2.61 29.13
C GLU A 455 -13.81 -1.23 29.79
N VAL A 456 -12.92 -0.28 29.50
CA VAL A 456 -12.96 1.07 30.09
C VAL A 456 -13.68 2.11 29.19
N ASN A 457 -13.82 1.83 27.90
CA ASN A 457 -14.48 2.70 26.92
C ASN A 457 -15.62 1.96 26.18
N LYS A 458 -16.55 1.37 26.93
CA LYS A 458 -17.64 0.50 26.42
C LYS A 458 -18.53 1.21 25.41
N ASP A 459 -18.85 2.49 25.61
CA ASP A 459 -19.70 3.27 24.70
C ASP A 459 -19.01 3.48 23.35
N LYS A 460 -17.70 3.82 23.34
CA LYS A 460 -16.92 3.94 22.11
C LYS A 460 -16.78 2.59 21.40
N ALA A 461 -16.59 1.51 22.12
CA ALA A 461 -16.56 0.16 21.54
C ALA A 461 -17.90 -0.21 20.90
N ALA A 462 -19.02 0.09 21.54
CA ALA A 462 -20.37 -0.15 21.00
C ALA A 462 -20.65 0.69 19.74
N GLU A 463 -20.26 1.96 19.77
CA GLU A 463 -20.35 2.87 18.61
C GLU A 463 -19.59 2.30 17.40
N LEU A 464 -18.30 2.00 17.56
CA LEU A 464 -17.47 1.49 16.46
C LEU A 464 -17.88 0.09 16.00
N LEU A 465 -18.38 -0.75 16.90
CA LEU A 465 -18.92 -2.05 16.51
C LEU A 465 -20.18 -1.92 15.65
N LYS A 466 -21.02 -0.92 15.91
CA LYS A 466 -22.17 -0.59 15.05
C LYS A 466 -21.70 -0.13 13.66
N VAL A 467 -20.70 0.73 13.61
CA VAL A 467 -20.08 1.20 12.35
C VAL A 467 -19.50 0.02 11.59
N LEU A 468 -18.73 -0.84 12.25
CA LEU A 468 -18.14 -2.05 11.63
C LEU A 468 -19.22 -2.96 11.03
N ASN A 469 -20.29 -3.25 11.79
CA ASN A 469 -21.37 -4.11 11.29
C ASN A 469 -22.11 -3.48 10.09
N ALA A 470 -22.26 -2.16 10.05
CA ALA A 470 -22.84 -1.45 8.91
C ALA A 470 -21.94 -1.61 7.66
N LYS A 471 -20.62 -1.42 7.79
CA LYS A 471 -19.64 -1.60 6.68
C LYS A 471 -19.58 -3.05 6.20
N LEU A 472 -19.62 -4.03 7.09
CA LEU A 472 -19.70 -5.45 6.72
C LEU A 472 -20.95 -5.77 5.88
N LYS A 473 -22.10 -5.21 6.26
CA LYS A 473 -23.35 -5.36 5.50
C LYS A 473 -23.32 -4.65 4.16
N GLU A 474 -22.84 -3.39 4.14
CA GLU A 474 -22.74 -2.56 2.95
C GLU A 474 -21.85 -3.21 1.87
N THR A 475 -20.73 -3.82 2.28
CA THR A 475 -19.78 -4.45 1.36
C THR A 475 -20.13 -5.89 0.99
N GLY A 476 -21.21 -6.47 1.52
CA GLY A 476 -21.59 -7.86 1.27
C GLY A 476 -20.57 -8.86 1.84
N ALA A 477 -19.90 -8.52 2.92
CA ALA A 477 -18.81 -9.31 3.51
C ALA A 477 -19.24 -10.75 3.82
N LEU A 478 -18.41 -11.73 3.43
CA LEU A 478 -18.61 -13.15 3.70
C LEU A 478 -17.82 -13.57 4.94
N PHE A 479 -18.45 -14.37 5.81
CA PHE A 479 -17.90 -14.73 7.11
C PHE A 479 -17.32 -16.14 7.16
N PRO A 480 -16.33 -16.40 8.04
CA PRO A 480 -15.88 -17.75 8.33
C PRO A 480 -17.00 -18.55 9.02
N THR A 481 -17.05 -19.86 8.76
CA THR A 481 -18.04 -20.76 9.36
C THR A 481 -17.37 -21.78 10.26
N LYS A 482 -18.14 -22.46 11.10
CA LYS A 482 -17.62 -23.55 11.95
C LYS A 482 -17.06 -24.69 11.08
N ASN A 483 -15.87 -25.16 11.41
CA ASN A 483 -15.29 -26.33 10.74
C ASN A 483 -15.72 -27.62 11.48
N GLU A 484 -16.74 -28.29 10.99
CA GLU A 484 -17.25 -29.53 11.57
C GLU A 484 -16.24 -30.68 11.53
N GLY A 485 -15.26 -30.63 10.63
CA GLY A 485 -14.17 -31.60 10.53
C GLY A 485 -13.00 -31.36 11.50
N PHE A 486 -13.03 -30.28 12.27
CA PHE A 486 -11.96 -29.95 13.21
C PHE A 486 -12.02 -30.85 14.46
N LYS A 487 -10.96 -31.65 14.67
CA LYS A 487 -10.84 -32.58 15.80
C LYS A 487 -9.95 -32.04 16.96
N GLY A 488 -9.51 -30.79 16.89
CA GLY A 488 -8.71 -30.18 17.95
C GLY A 488 -9.52 -29.84 19.20
N GLY A 489 -8.85 -29.82 20.36
CA GLY A 489 -9.50 -29.48 21.65
C GLY A 489 -9.86 -28.02 21.79
N LYS A 490 -10.61 -27.66 22.87
CA LYS A 490 -11.02 -26.30 23.20
C LYS A 490 -9.84 -25.32 23.38
N ASN A 491 -8.63 -25.81 23.62
CA ASN A 491 -7.40 -25.03 23.83
C ASN A 491 -6.52 -24.98 22.57
N PHE A 492 -7.11 -25.00 21.38
CA PHE A 492 -6.35 -24.83 20.16
C PHE A 492 -5.56 -23.51 20.21
N LYS A 493 -4.21 -23.64 20.13
CA LYS A 493 -3.29 -22.50 19.99
C LYS A 493 -2.95 -22.39 18.49
N TRP A 494 -3.21 -21.23 17.89
CA TRP A 494 -2.88 -20.95 16.49
C TRP A 494 -1.46 -20.49 16.27
#